data_396f8ac07cea070e2bff96b48a7c9940
#
_entry.id   396f8ac07cea070e2bff96b48a7c9940
#
_cell.length_a   1.000
_cell.length_b   1.000
_cell.length_c   1.000
_cell.angle_alpha   90.00
_cell.angle_beta   90.00
_cell.angle_gamma   90.00
#
_symmetry.space_group_name_H-M   'P 1'
#
loop_
_entity.id
_entity.type
_entity.pdbx_description
1 polymer ?
#
loop_
_entity_poly.entity_id
_entity_poly.type
_entity_poly.pdbx_seq_one_letter_code
_entity_poly.pdbx_strand_id
1 'polypeptide(L)'
;MEFDEVIRKRRMVRNYAPDPVPPEALDRIVDSGLRAPSAGNSQGLGFVVVTDAATRQAIAGLADEEEYVSMGFDPWISKAPAHIVITVSEQVYRDRYREPDKLGPDGVEIDWPVPYWWVDAGAALMAVLLAAVNEGLVAGFLGVHSVPDLARLLDIPRHYTPIGLVTVGHPLEDRRSASLDRGKPPRDTVVHRERWRT
;
A
#
# COMPACT_ATOMS: atom_id res chain seq x y z
N MET A 1 16.98 11.27 -2.81
CA MET A 1 16.33 12.53 -3.29
C MET A 1 15.93 13.39 -2.11
N GLU A 2 15.76 14.72 -2.31
CA GLU A 2 15.14 15.57 -1.30
C GLU A 2 13.64 15.20 -1.13
N PHE A 3 13.12 15.33 0.09
CA PHE A 3 11.77 14.87 0.43
C PHE A 3 10.68 15.51 -0.45
N ASP A 4 10.77 16.82 -0.69
CA ASP A 4 9.81 17.53 -1.55
C ASP A 4 9.83 17.04 -3.00
N GLU A 5 10.99 16.59 -3.46
CA GLU A 5 11.15 16.01 -4.78
C GLU A 5 10.48 14.63 -4.86
N VAL A 6 10.65 13.80 -3.84
CA VAL A 6 9.99 12.48 -3.73
C VAL A 6 8.48 12.65 -3.75
N ILE A 7 7.93 13.53 -2.91
CA ILE A 7 6.49 13.82 -2.85
C ILE A 7 5.96 14.27 -4.22
N ARG A 8 6.67 15.15 -4.90
CA ARG A 8 6.25 15.69 -6.21
C ARG A 8 6.32 14.64 -7.32
N LYS A 9 7.31 13.76 -7.30
CA LYS A 9 7.49 12.70 -8.31
C LYS A 9 6.56 11.52 -8.10
N ARG A 10 6.09 11.27 -6.88
CA ARG A 10 5.20 10.15 -6.60
C ARG A 10 3.88 10.28 -7.40
N ARG A 11 3.60 9.30 -8.19
CA ARG A 11 2.33 9.11 -8.92
C ARG A 11 2.02 7.62 -8.99
N MET A 12 0.77 7.26 -9.29
CA MET A 12 0.39 5.89 -9.58
C MET A 12 0.75 5.58 -11.03
N VAL A 13 1.61 4.59 -11.23
CA VAL A 13 2.13 4.19 -12.54
C VAL A 13 1.57 2.81 -12.90
N ARG A 14 1.22 2.63 -14.17
CA ARG A 14 0.66 1.40 -14.73
C ARG A 14 1.38 0.95 -15.99
N ASN A 15 2.65 1.25 -16.09
CA ASN A 15 3.54 0.70 -17.12
C ASN A 15 4.97 0.61 -16.60
N TYR A 16 5.64 -0.50 -16.85
CA TYR A 16 6.94 -0.83 -16.28
C TYR A 16 7.87 -1.38 -17.34
N ALA A 17 9.14 -1.00 -17.27
CA ALA A 17 10.20 -1.69 -17.99
C ALA A 17 10.39 -3.11 -17.42
N PRO A 18 10.82 -4.07 -18.27
CA PRO A 18 10.94 -5.48 -17.88
C PRO A 18 12.13 -5.77 -16.95
N ASP A 19 12.98 -4.79 -16.73
CA ASP A 19 14.20 -4.96 -15.93
C ASP A 19 13.87 -5.34 -14.49
N PRO A 20 14.56 -6.33 -13.90
CA PRO A 20 14.30 -6.73 -12.53
C PRO A 20 14.66 -5.63 -11.54
N VAL A 21 13.91 -5.53 -10.45
CA VAL A 21 14.25 -4.66 -9.32
C VAL A 21 15.26 -5.37 -8.43
N PRO A 22 16.39 -4.72 -8.07
CA PRO A 22 17.36 -5.31 -7.17
C PRO A 22 16.76 -5.68 -5.81
N PRO A 23 17.03 -6.88 -5.26
CA PRO A 23 16.48 -7.31 -3.97
C PRO A 23 16.73 -6.29 -2.85
N GLU A 24 17.91 -5.69 -2.80
CA GLU A 24 18.30 -4.72 -1.78
C GLU A 24 17.47 -3.41 -1.86
N ALA A 25 16.98 -3.07 -3.06
CA ALA A 25 16.06 -1.94 -3.22
C ALA A 25 14.67 -2.29 -2.68
N LEU A 26 14.19 -3.51 -2.93
CA LEU A 26 12.93 -4.01 -2.36
C LEU A 26 13.00 -4.06 -0.84
N ASP A 27 14.10 -4.54 -0.27
CA ASP A 27 14.32 -4.57 1.18
C ASP A 27 14.23 -3.15 1.78
N ARG A 28 14.92 -2.15 1.20
CA ARG A 28 14.85 -0.76 1.67
C ARG A 28 13.44 -0.16 1.54
N ILE A 29 12.69 -0.54 0.52
CA ILE A 29 11.30 -0.12 0.34
C ILE A 29 10.41 -0.71 1.43
N VAL A 30 10.53 -2.00 1.72
CA VAL A 30 9.78 -2.68 2.79
C VAL A 30 10.17 -2.13 4.16
N ASP A 31 11.47 -1.94 4.43
CA ASP A 31 11.97 -1.34 5.66
C ASP A 31 11.38 0.04 5.93
N SER A 32 11.14 0.82 4.86
CA SER A 32 10.45 2.11 4.98
C SER A 32 9.00 1.94 5.42
N GLY A 33 8.30 0.93 4.93
CA GLY A 33 6.95 0.55 5.38
C GLY A 33 6.92 0.10 6.84
N LEU A 34 7.91 -0.69 7.27
CA LEU A 34 8.06 -1.14 8.66
C LEU A 34 8.31 0.00 9.66
N ARG A 35 8.79 1.15 9.19
CA ARG A 35 8.98 2.37 10.02
C ARG A 35 7.71 3.19 10.21
N ALA A 36 6.60 2.82 9.58
CA ALA A 36 5.33 3.49 9.80
C ALA A 36 4.94 3.41 11.29
N PRO A 37 4.35 4.45 11.85
CA PRO A 37 3.87 4.41 13.23
C PRO A 37 2.77 3.36 13.37
N SER A 38 2.63 2.78 14.57
CA SER A 38 1.48 1.93 14.89
C SER A 38 0.90 2.29 16.25
N ALA A 39 -0.42 2.33 16.32
CA ALA A 39 -1.15 2.65 17.56
C ALA A 39 -0.68 1.71 18.69
N GLY A 40 -0.29 2.28 19.81
CA GLY A 40 0.25 1.52 20.95
C GLY A 40 1.55 0.77 20.66
N ASN A 41 2.24 1.06 19.56
CA ASN A 41 3.38 0.29 19.05
C ASN A 41 3.03 -1.19 18.83
N SER A 42 1.84 -1.47 18.29
CA SER A 42 1.29 -2.82 18.12
C SER A 42 2.08 -3.65 17.10
N GLN A 43 2.70 -3.02 16.09
CA GLN A 43 3.52 -3.71 15.06
C GLN A 43 2.74 -4.80 14.30
N GLY A 44 1.46 -4.56 14.02
CA GLY A 44 0.56 -5.53 13.39
C GLY A 44 0.61 -5.54 11.85
N LEU A 45 1.67 -5.02 11.23
CA LEU A 45 1.86 -5.04 9.79
C LEU A 45 2.60 -6.28 9.31
N GLY A 46 2.31 -6.73 8.10
CA GLY A 46 3.04 -7.77 7.39
C GLY A 46 3.21 -7.41 5.92
N PHE A 47 4.27 -7.92 5.32
CA PHE A 47 4.58 -7.68 3.90
C PHE A 47 4.91 -8.99 3.21
N VAL A 48 4.39 -9.19 2.00
CA VAL A 48 4.81 -10.28 1.12
C VAL A 48 5.41 -9.67 -0.13
N VAL A 49 6.68 -9.97 -0.38
CA VAL A 49 7.38 -9.53 -1.60
C VAL A 49 7.35 -10.66 -2.62
N VAL A 50 6.86 -10.37 -3.82
CA VAL A 50 6.72 -11.35 -4.90
C VAL A 50 7.52 -10.87 -6.11
N THR A 51 8.53 -11.66 -6.49
CA THR A 51 9.35 -11.44 -7.69
C THR A 51 9.26 -12.61 -8.66
N ASP A 52 8.74 -13.76 -8.20
CA ASP A 52 8.52 -14.94 -9.05
C ASP A 52 7.49 -14.64 -10.15
N ALA A 53 7.86 -14.91 -11.40
CA ALA A 53 7.06 -14.58 -12.56
C ALA A 53 5.71 -15.33 -12.59
N ALA A 54 5.71 -16.61 -12.18
CA ALA A 54 4.48 -17.42 -12.17
C ALA A 54 3.49 -16.91 -11.13
N THR A 55 3.97 -16.55 -9.95
CA THR A 55 3.15 -15.97 -8.88
C THR A 55 2.60 -14.60 -9.29
N ARG A 56 3.40 -13.74 -9.92
CA ARG A 56 2.95 -12.43 -10.44
C ARG A 56 1.88 -12.59 -11.52
N GLN A 57 2.04 -13.57 -12.41
CA GLN A 57 1.03 -13.89 -13.44
C GLN A 57 -0.28 -14.41 -12.78
N ALA A 58 -0.18 -15.24 -11.75
CA ALA A 58 -1.36 -15.70 -11.01
C ALA A 58 -2.10 -14.54 -10.33
N ILE A 59 -1.36 -13.58 -9.73
CA ILE A 59 -1.95 -12.35 -9.16
C ILE A 59 -2.64 -11.51 -10.24
N ALA A 60 -2.04 -11.36 -11.42
CA ALA A 60 -2.63 -10.63 -12.54
C ALA A 60 -3.94 -11.28 -13.01
N GLY A 61 -4.00 -12.61 -13.03
CA GLY A 61 -5.22 -13.35 -13.31
C GLY A 61 -6.32 -13.13 -12.27
N LEU A 62 -5.98 -13.11 -10.98
CA LEU A 62 -6.93 -12.79 -9.91
C LEU A 62 -7.45 -11.34 -9.99
N ALA A 63 -6.64 -10.43 -10.50
CA ALA A 63 -6.97 -9.03 -10.67
C ALA A 63 -7.74 -8.72 -11.95
N ASP A 64 -8.07 -9.74 -12.73
CA ASP A 64 -8.71 -9.61 -14.04
C ASP A 64 -8.01 -8.60 -14.97
N GLU A 65 -6.70 -8.78 -15.11
CA GLU A 65 -5.85 -7.85 -15.88
C GLU A 65 -6.32 -7.70 -17.33
N GLU A 66 -6.96 -8.71 -17.90
CA GLU A 66 -7.50 -8.66 -19.26
C GLU A 66 -8.59 -7.59 -19.40
N GLU A 67 -9.36 -7.33 -18.35
CA GLU A 67 -10.33 -6.22 -18.33
C GLU A 67 -9.62 -4.87 -18.45
N TYR A 68 -8.53 -4.65 -17.71
CA TYR A 68 -7.72 -3.42 -17.85
C TYR A 68 -7.13 -3.28 -19.25
N VAL A 69 -6.66 -4.37 -19.85
CA VAL A 69 -6.15 -4.38 -21.23
C VAL A 69 -7.27 -4.04 -22.22
N SER A 70 -8.49 -4.55 -22.04
CA SER A 70 -9.65 -4.21 -22.87
C SER A 70 -10.03 -2.73 -22.80
N MET A 71 -9.76 -2.08 -21.67
CA MET A 71 -9.93 -0.63 -21.47
C MET A 71 -8.75 0.20 -22.04
N GLY A 72 -7.77 -0.44 -22.69
CA GLY A 72 -6.63 0.20 -23.35
C GLY A 72 -5.46 0.52 -22.42
N PHE A 73 -5.36 -0.14 -21.28
CA PHE A 73 -4.14 -0.11 -20.45
C PHE A 73 -3.16 -1.19 -20.92
N ASP A 74 -1.88 -0.98 -20.65
CA ASP A 74 -0.90 -2.04 -20.74
C ASP A 74 -1.15 -3.11 -19.66
N PRO A 75 -0.74 -4.39 -19.86
CA PRO A 75 -0.81 -5.42 -18.83
C PRO A 75 0.22 -5.14 -17.71
N TRP A 76 -0.07 -4.18 -16.86
CA TRP A 76 0.85 -3.57 -15.91
C TRP A 76 1.06 -4.36 -14.61
N ILE A 77 0.10 -5.25 -14.26
CA ILE A 77 0.21 -6.08 -13.05
C ILE A 77 1.20 -7.22 -13.31
N SER A 78 1.01 -7.97 -14.39
CA SER A 78 1.89 -9.09 -14.77
C SER A 78 3.28 -8.61 -15.20
N LYS A 79 3.38 -7.44 -15.84
CA LYS A 79 4.65 -6.86 -16.30
C LYS A 79 5.49 -6.23 -15.18
N ALA A 80 4.88 -5.75 -14.11
CA ALA A 80 5.64 -5.19 -12.99
C ALA A 80 6.64 -6.23 -12.46
N PRO A 81 7.95 -5.93 -12.38
CA PRO A 81 8.96 -6.91 -11.99
C PRO A 81 8.88 -7.33 -10.53
N ALA A 82 8.22 -6.55 -9.68
CA ALA A 82 8.00 -6.89 -8.27
C ALA A 82 6.64 -6.44 -7.78
N HIS A 83 6.08 -7.21 -6.84
CA HIS A 83 4.88 -6.87 -6.09
C HIS A 83 5.18 -6.86 -4.59
N ILE A 84 4.57 -5.93 -3.86
CA ILE A 84 4.60 -5.87 -2.40
C ILE A 84 3.16 -5.87 -1.91
N VAL A 85 2.73 -6.97 -1.27
CA VAL A 85 1.43 -7.05 -0.64
C VAL A 85 1.56 -6.57 0.80
N ILE A 86 0.76 -5.58 1.17
CA ILE A 86 0.72 -5.04 2.52
C ILE A 86 -0.46 -5.66 3.25
N THR A 87 -0.19 -6.20 4.43
CA THR A 87 -1.20 -6.85 5.27
C THR A 87 -1.22 -6.22 6.65
N VAL A 88 -2.35 -6.33 7.34
CA VAL A 88 -2.49 -5.88 8.72
C VAL A 88 -3.31 -6.86 9.54
N SER A 89 -3.00 -7.01 10.81
CA SER A 89 -3.73 -7.87 11.75
C SER A 89 -4.40 -7.04 12.83
N GLU A 90 -5.73 -6.93 12.78
CA GLU A 90 -6.55 -6.38 13.87
C GLU A 90 -6.26 -7.12 15.19
N GLN A 91 -6.09 -8.45 15.14
CA GLN A 91 -5.85 -9.25 16.35
C GLN A 91 -4.62 -8.78 17.12
N VAL A 92 -3.52 -8.46 16.43
CA VAL A 92 -2.28 -7.96 17.06
C VAL A 92 -2.52 -6.64 17.80
N TYR A 93 -3.35 -5.74 17.25
CA TYR A 93 -3.71 -4.48 17.92
C TYR A 93 -4.58 -4.74 19.16
N ARG A 94 -5.57 -5.60 19.05
CA ARG A 94 -6.42 -5.95 20.18
C ARG A 94 -5.63 -6.64 21.29
N ASP A 95 -4.73 -7.57 20.96
CA ASP A 95 -3.88 -8.24 21.94
C ASP A 95 -2.98 -7.22 22.65
N ARG A 96 -2.38 -6.28 21.93
CA ARG A 96 -1.57 -5.21 22.52
C ARG A 96 -2.39 -4.32 23.47
N TYR A 97 -3.63 -4.00 23.12
CA TYR A 97 -4.48 -3.13 23.94
C TYR A 97 -5.19 -3.85 25.09
N ARG A 98 -4.97 -5.15 25.27
CA ARG A 98 -5.32 -5.93 26.45
C ARG A 98 -4.16 -6.07 27.43
N GLU A 99 -2.99 -5.56 27.10
CA GLU A 99 -1.86 -5.54 28.02
C GLU A 99 -2.08 -4.49 29.13
N PRO A 100 -1.52 -4.72 30.35
CA PRO A 100 -1.85 -3.90 31.54
C PRO A 100 -1.64 -2.37 31.38
N ASP A 101 -0.66 -1.98 30.55
CA ASP A 101 -0.36 -0.56 30.27
C ASP A 101 -1.30 0.11 29.25
N LYS A 102 -2.25 -0.66 28.68
CA LYS A 102 -3.18 -0.21 27.64
C LYS A 102 -4.64 -0.29 28.02
N LEU A 103 -4.94 -0.95 29.13
CA LEU A 103 -6.32 -1.07 29.60
C LEU A 103 -6.89 0.30 30.01
N GLY A 104 -8.20 0.47 29.80
CA GLY A 104 -8.94 1.63 30.28
C GLY A 104 -8.99 1.69 31.81
N PRO A 105 -9.55 2.79 32.39
CA PRO A 105 -9.69 2.94 33.85
C PRO A 105 -10.53 1.85 34.51
N ASP A 106 -11.39 1.18 33.76
CA ASP A 106 -12.25 0.06 34.16
C ASP A 106 -11.57 -1.32 34.04
N GLY A 107 -10.30 -1.36 33.59
CA GLY A 107 -9.54 -2.58 33.42
C GLY A 107 -9.89 -3.40 32.16
N VAL A 108 -10.62 -2.81 31.20
CA VAL A 108 -10.98 -3.46 29.94
C VAL A 108 -10.32 -2.80 28.73
N GLU A 109 -10.31 -3.52 27.60
CA GLU A 109 -9.87 -2.99 26.32
C GLU A 109 -10.68 -1.75 25.94
N ILE A 110 -10.03 -0.73 25.39
CA ILE A 110 -10.71 0.48 24.90
C ILE A 110 -11.62 0.15 23.70
N ASP A 111 -12.65 0.97 23.50
CA ASP A 111 -13.41 0.96 22.25
C ASP A 111 -12.57 1.45 21.08
N TRP A 112 -12.84 0.92 19.91
CA TRP A 112 -12.18 1.29 18.66
C TRP A 112 -13.12 2.05 17.71
N PRO A 113 -13.49 3.30 18.01
CA PRO A 113 -14.35 4.10 17.12
C PRO A 113 -13.69 4.36 15.76
N VAL A 114 -12.35 4.38 15.74
CA VAL A 114 -11.54 4.36 14.53
C VAL A 114 -10.64 3.12 14.60
N PRO A 115 -10.74 2.19 13.62
CA PRO A 115 -9.87 1.01 13.56
C PRO A 115 -8.48 1.41 13.07
N TYR A 116 -7.60 1.79 14.00
CA TYR A 116 -6.27 2.35 13.71
C TYR A 116 -5.36 1.41 12.92
N TRP A 117 -5.57 0.10 12.95
CA TRP A 117 -4.83 -0.82 12.08
C TRP A 117 -4.95 -0.47 10.60
N TRP A 118 -6.09 0.04 10.12
CA TRP A 118 -6.23 0.51 8.74
C TRP A 118 -5.52 1.83 8.49
N VAL A 119 -5.51 2.74 9.47
CA VAL A 119 -4.80 4.03 9.40
C VAL A 119 -3.30 3.78 9.28
N ASP A 120 -2.76 2.90 10.12
CA ASP A 120 -1.34 2.55 10.17
C ASP A 120 -0.92 1.80 8.89
N ALA A 121 -1.76 0.89 8.40
CA ALA A 121 -1.54 0.24 7.11
C ALA A 121 -1.50 1.25 5.94
N GLY A 122 -2.36 2.28 5.98
CA GLY A 122 -2.32 3.39 5.01
C GLY A 122 -1.05 4.23 5.11
N ALA A 123 -0.53 4.45 6.33
CA ALA A 123 0.75 5.12 6.55
C ALA A 123 1.92 4.29 5.98
N ALA A 124 1.93 2.98 6.22
CA ALA A 124 2.92 2.07 5.65
C ALA A 124 2.86 2.03 4.11
N LEU A 125 1.66 1.99 3.53
CA LEU A 125 1.47 2.08 2.08
C LEU A 125 2.11 3.35 1.52
N MET A 126 1.87 4.51 2.14
CA MET A 126 2.47 5.75 1.67
C MET A 126 3.98 5.73 1.80
N ALA A 127 4.54 5.20 2.89
CA ALA A 127 5.98 5.05 3.07
C ALA A 127 6.61 4.17 1.97
N VAL A 128 6.00 3.03 1.64
CA VAL A 128 6.42 2.14 0.55
C VAL A 128 6.42 2.87 -0.80
N LEU A 129 5.35 3.61 -1.12
CA LEU A 129 5.24 4.35 -2.38
C LEU A 129 6.30 5.46 -2.50
N LEU A 130 6.59 6.17 -1.41
CA LEU A 130 7.63 7.21 -1.39
C LEU A 130 9.03 6.62 -1.47
N ALA A 131 9.27 5.50 -0.78
CA ALA A 131 10.54 4.80 -0.82
C ALA A 131 10.85 4.27 -2.22
N ALA A 132 9.87 3.71 -2.94
CA ALA A 132 10.05 3.30 -4.32
C ALA A 132 10.52 4.47 -5.20
N VAL A 133 9.93 5.65 -5.06
CA VAL A 133 10.37 6.85 -5.79
C VAL A 133 11.78 7.28 -5.38
N ASN A 134 12.13 7.19 -4.08
CA ASN A 134 13.47 7.52 -3.60
C ASN A 134 14.54 6.57 -4.14
N GLU A 135 14.20 5.31 -4.39
CA GLU A 135 15.06 4.32 -5.05
C GLU A 135 15.16 4.53 -6.59
N GLY A 136 14.50 5.55 -7.14
CA GLY A 136 14.48 5.79 -8.59
C GLY A 136 13.49 4.90 -9.36
N LEU A 137 12.64 4.20 -8.62
CA LEU A 137 11.60 3.32 -9.16
C LEU A 137 10.25 4.04 -9.21
N VAL A 138 9.27 3.38 -9.80
CA VAL A 138 7.87 3.80 -9.82
C VAL A 138 6.97 2.71 -9.26
N ALA A 139 5.80 3.12 -8.78
CA ALA A 139 4.87 2.18 -8.16
C ALA A 139 3.42 2.49 -8.52
N GLY A 140 2.60 1.45 -8.55
CA GLY A 140 1.15 1.49 -8.63
C GLY A 140 0.53 0.79 -7.42
N PHE A 141 -0.75 1.00 -7.18
CA PHE A 141 -1.48 0.35 -6.08
C PHE A 141 -2.85 -0.14 -6.57
N LEU A 142 -3.14 -1.41 -6.26
CA LEU A 142 -4.48 -1.99 -6.35
C LEU A 142 -5.00 -2.28 -4.94
N GLY A 143 -6.21 -1.82 -4.64
CA GLY A 143 -6.90 -2.24 -3.42
C GLY A 143 -7.25 -3.73 -3.46
N VAL A 144 -7.34 -4.37 -2.30
CA VAL A 144 -7.59 -5.82 -2.19
C VAL A 144 -8.90 -6.27 -2.87
N HIS A 145 -9.89 -5.37 -2.97
CA HIS A 145 -11.15 -5.65 -3.65
C HIS A 145 -10.98 -5.97 -5.16
N SER A 146 -9.91 -5.49 -5.77
CA SER A 146 -9.56 -5.77 -7.18
C SER A 146 -8.69 -7.02 -7.34
N VAL A 147 -8.32 -7.69 -6.26
CA VAL A 147 -7.50 -8.92 -6.29
C VAL A 147 -8.12 -9.93 -5.32
N PRO A 148 -9.28 -10.51 -5.65
CA PRO A 148 -9.92 -11.51 -4.80
C PRO A 148 -8.98 -12.70 -4.60
N ASP A 149 -9.15 -13.42 -3.49
CA ASP A 149 -8.36 -14.61 -3.16
C ASP A 149 -6.82 -14.42 -3.00
N LEU A 150 -6.34 -13.18 -3.01
CA LEU A 150 -4.90 -12.87 -2.86
C LEU A 150 -4.29 -13.52 -1.61
N ALA A 151 -5.03 -13.48 -0.50
CA ALA A 151 -4.57 -14.07 0.76
C ALA A 151 -4.38 -15.60 0.63
N ARG A 152 -5.27 -16.27 -0.09
CA ARG A 152 -5.20 -17.72 -0.33
C ARG A 152 -4.05 -18.07 -1.27
N LEU A 153 -3.85 -17.30 -2.34
CA LEU A 153 -2.76 -17.51 -3.28
C LEU A 153 -1.37 -17.42 -2.62
N LEU A 154 -1.23 -16.51 -1.64
CA LEU A 154 0.04 -16.20 -1.01
C LEU A 154 0.17 -16.81 0.41
N ASP A 155 -0.70 -17.74 0.78
CA ASP A 155 -0.71 -18.41 2.09
C ASP A 155 -0.68 -17.43 3.28
N ILE A 156 -1.31 -16.25 3.13
CA ILE A 156 -1.38 -15.24 4.19
C ILE A 156 -2.23 -15.79 5.35
N PRO A 157 -1.72 -15.79 6.60
CA PRO A 157 -2.46 -16.30 7.75
C PRO A 157 -3.80 -15.58 7.95
N ARG A 158 -4.83 -16.30 8.39
CA ARG A 158 -6.21 -15.78 8.51
C ARG A 158 -6.38 -14.54 9.39
N HIS A 159 -5.47 -14.33 10.34
CA HIS A 159 -5.50 -13.15 11.20
C HIS A 159 -4.81 -11.93 10.58
N TYR A 160 -4.22 -12.06 9.39
CA TYR A 160 -3.75 -10.95 8.57
C TYR A 160 -4.71 -10.71 7.40
N THR A 161 -5.04 -9.45 7.18
CA THR A 161 -5.88 -9.01 6.06
C THR A 161 -5.02 -8.18 5.09
N PRO A 162 -4.89 -8.57 3.82
CA PRO A 162 -4.28 -7.72 2.80
C PRO A 162 -5.09 -6.43 2.64
N ILE A 163 -4.42 -5.28 2.56
CA ILE A 163 -5.06 -4.02 2.17
C ILE A 163 -4.99 -3.79 0.66
N GLY A 164 -4.06 -4.42 0.00
CA GLY A 164 -3.85 -4.34 -1.44
C GLY A 164 -2.45 -4.73 -1.86
N LEU A 165 -2.19 -4.51 -3.13
CA LEU A 165 -0.97 -4.84 -3.84
C LEU A 165 -0.30 -3.58 -4.36
N VAL A 166 0.98 -3.37 -4.03
CA VAL A 166 1.85 -2.38 -4.65
C VAL A 166 2.66 -3.06 -5.75
N THR A 167 2.52 -2.61 -6.99
CA THR A 167 3.40 -2.99 -8.10
C THR A 167 4.60 -2.05 -8.12
N VAL A 168 5.81 -2.57 -8.29
CA VAL A 168 7.07 -1.80 -8.27
C VAL A 168 7.91 -2.18 -9.47
N GLY A 169 8.51 -1.19 -10.12
CA GLY A 169 9.40 -1.44 -11.26
C GLY A 169 10.12 -0.19 -11.76
N HIS A 170 10.90 -0.35 -12.81
CA HIS A 170 11.56 0.76 -13.49
C HIS A 170 10.55 1.56 -14.33
N PRO A 171 10.72 2.90 -14.42
CA PRO A 171 9.77 3.75 -15.13
C PRO A 171 9.76 3.47 -16.63
N LEU A 172 8.56 3.40 -17.19
CA LEU A 172 8.31 3.45 -18.62
C LEU A 172 7.25 4.52 -18.89
N GLU A 173 7.09 4.94 -20.14
CA GLU A 173 6.05 5.91 -20.49
C GLU A 173 4.68 5.35 -20.11
N ASP A 174 3.91 6.12 -19.34
CA ASP A 174 2.64 5.69 -18.77
C ASP A 174 1.51 6.63 -19.17
N ARG A 175 0.37 6.04 -19.47
CA ARG A 175 -0.84 6.78 -19.83
C ARG A 175 -1.37 7.54 -18.61
N ARG A 176 -1.58 8.85 -18.77
CA ARG A 176 -2.23 9.67 -17.75
C ARG A 176 -3.66 9.16 -17.48
N SER A 177 -4.00 8.95 -16.23
CA SER A 177 -5.36 8.56 -15.85
C SER A 177 -6.34 9.72 -16.04
N ALA A 178 -7.47 9.47 -16.71
CA ALA A 178 -8.54 10.45 -16.88
C ALA A 178 -9.15 10.92 -15.54
N SER A 179 -9.07 10.12 -14.47
CA SER A 179 -9.52 10.51 -13.13
C SER A 179 -8.80 11.76 -12.58
N LEU A 180 -7.62 12.08 -13.09
CA LEU A 180 -6.88 13.29 -12.72
C LEU A 180 -7.54 14.57 -13.24
N ASP A 181 -8.43 14.49 -14.24
CA ASP A 181 -9.15 15.64 -14.79
C ASP A 181 -10.19 16.20 -13.80
N ARG A 182 -10.61 15.40 -12.83
CA ARG A 182 -11.45 15.87 -11.70
C ARG A 182 -10.76 16.98 -10.89
N GLY A 183 -9.43 17.03 -10.89
CA GLY A 183 -8.64 17.99 -10.11
C GLY A 183 -8.73 17.77 -8.60
N LYS A 184 -8.24 18.73 -7.86
CA LYS A 184 -8.32 18.77 -6.39
C LYS A 184 -9.35 19.82 -5.96
N PRO A 185 -10.02 19.63 -4.83
CA PRO A 185 -10.88 20.69 -4.28
C PRO A 185 -10.03 21.93 -3.96
N PRO A 186 -10.63 23.14 -3.96
CA PRO A 186 -9.97 24.35 -3.53
C PRO A 186 -9.40 24.18 -2.11
N ARG A 187 -8.20 24.72 -1.88
CA ARG A 187 -7.49 24.49 -0.61
C ARG A 187 -8.26 24.99 0.59
N ASP A 188 -8.98 26.08 0.49
CA ASP A 188 -9.78 26.70 1.55
C ASP A 188 -11.02 25.90 1.94
N THR A 189 -11.47 24.99 1.07
CA THR A 189 -12.60 24.09 1.39
C THR A 189 -12.17 22.82 2.13
N VAL A 190 -10.88 22.54 2.24
CA VAL A 190 -10.33 21.32 2.87
C VAL A 190 -9.26 21.59 3.93
N VAL A 191 -8.81 22.84 4.05
CA VAL A 191 -7.84 23.26 5.06
C VAL A 191 -8.45 24.35 5.92
N HIS A 192 -8.81 23.98 7.14
CA HIS A 192 -9.39 24.89 8.12
C HIS A 192 -8.35 25.17 9.20
N ARG A 193 -8.37 26.39 9.74
CA ARG A 193 -7.50 26.81 10.85
C ARG A 193 -8.33 26.91 12.11
N GLU A 194 -7.84 26.32 13.22
CA GLU A 194 -8.43 26.32 14.56
C GLU A 194 -9.78 25.58 14.64
N ARG A 195 -10.71 25.80 13.71
CA ARG A 195 -12.03 25.19 13.66
C ARG A 195 -12.43 24.86 12.22
N TRP A 196 -13.25 23.84 12.07
CA TRP A 196 -13.91 23.56 10.81
C TRP A 196 -14.85 24.73 10.48
N ARG A 197 -14.78 25.24 9.23
CA ARG A 197 -15.68 26.27 8.72
C ARG A 197 -16.47 25.66 7.57
N THR A 198 -17.79 25.76 7.62
CA THR A 198 -18.74 25.38 6.55
C THR A 198 -18.89 26.54 5.58
#